data_0ab0c40c2a76ace789ff42b0d547e507
#
_entry.id   0ab0c40c2a76ace789ff42b0d547e507
#
_cell.length_a   1.000
_cell.length_b   1.000
_cell.length_c   1.000
_cell.angle_alpha   90.00
_cell.angle_beta   90.00
_cell.angle_gamma   90.00
#
_symmetry.space_group_name_H-M   'P 1'
#
loop_
_entity.id
_entity.type
_entity.pdbx_description
1 polymer ?
#
loop_
_entity_poly.entity_id
_entity_poly.type
_entity_poly.pdbx_seq_one_letter_code
_entity_poly.pdbx_strand_id
1 'polypeptide(L)'
;MKARFIFITGGVVSSLGKGITAASIGLLLKSRGFSVINQKFDPYLNIDPGTMNPYQHGEVFVTEDGGETDLDLGHYERFTDVALHKFNSHTAGKVYLSILDHERAGDYCGATVQVIPHVTDEIKHRIMQTAEQTGSDIVITEIGGTVGDIESLPFIEAIRQIRNTVGREHCLFIHLGLLPYLKECGEIKTKPMQHSVKELLGFGIQPDIIMCRSEKRLSKSIREKLSLFCNVSQDAIIENLTAKSIYEVPLMLEEGNLGKKICELFNIPNSEPDLQSWKEMVESYYHPEKEVTVALVGKYTELPDAYLSVSEALTAAGVYHRARVKQLWIDAAKITDAAKAEELLKDAQAIIVPGGFGERGIEGMVLTAEYARTKGVPYFGICLGMQIAVIEFARHVLGLERAHSSEFIKNCEPVIDLMPDQKDVQLGGTLRLGSFRCMVAENSKAEQAYKMHEIRERHRHRYEFNNLYRSRFENSDMLLSGINPERNLVEIVELKKHPWFVAVQFHPEFASRPNKPHPLFRDFIGAALARA
;
A
#
# COMPACT_ATOMS: atom_id res chain seq x y z
N MET A 1 10.57 2.24 28.52
CA MET A 1 9.36 1.47 28.95
C MET A 1 9.38 0.15 28.18
N LYS A 2 8.78 -0.92 28.70
CA LYS A 2 8.63 -2.18 27.98
C LYS A 2 7.55 -1.99 26.91
N ALA A 3 7.82 -2.35 25.65
CA ALA A 3 6.85 -2.23 24.55
C ALA A 3 5.56 -3.03 24.85
N ARG A 4 4.43 -2.56 24.32
CA ARG A 4 3.12 -3.23 24.38
C ARG A 4 2.77 -3.79 23.02
N PHE A 5 2.06 -4.91 23.01
CA PHE A 5 1.72 -5.64 21.80
C PHE A 5 0.21 -5.76 21.64
N ILE A 6 -0.30 -5.40 20.47
CA ILE A 6 -1.69 -5.60 20.07
C ILE A 6 -1.69 -6.60 18.93
N PHE A 7 -2.38 -7.71 19.11
CA PHE A 7 -2.55 -8.73 18.07
C PHE A 7 -3.96 -8.65 17.50
N ILE A 8 -4.07 -8.49 16.19
CA ILE A 8 -5.33 -8.42 15.48
C ILE A 8 -5.52 -9.72 14.71
N THR A 9 -6.55 -10.46 15.06
CA THR A 9 -6.97 -11.70 14.40
C THR A 9 -8.34 -11.53 13.75
N GLY A 10 -8.65 -12.32 12.75
CA GLY A 10 -9.95 -12.30 12.11
C GLY A 10 -10.55 -13.68 11.97
N GLY A 11 -11.86 -13.73 11.90
CA GLY A 11 -12.59 -14.98 11.71
C GLY A 11 -13.82 -14.80 10.83
N VAL A 12 -14.46 -15.92 10.50
CA VAL A 12 -15.67 -16.03 9.66
C VAL A 12 -15.37 -15.97 8.16
N VAL A 13 -14.77 -14.87 7.66
CA VAL A 13 -14.41 -14.68 6.24
C VAL A 13 -13.16 -13.82 6.12
N SER A 14 -12.49 -13.89 4.97
CA SER A 14 -11.43 -12.97 4.58
C SER A 14 -11.98 -11.56 4.26
N SER A 15 -11.10 -10.59 4.02
CA SER A 15 -11.46 -9.22 3.61
C SER A 15 -12.42 -8.47 4.56
N LEU A 16 -12.39 -8.81 5.86
CA LEU A 16 -13.17 -8.11 6.90
C LEU A 16 -12.68 -6.69 7.20
N GLY A 17 -11.50 -6.32 6.69
CA GLY A 17 -10.85 -5.04 6.96
C GLY A 17 -9.93 -5.06 8.20
N LYS A 18 -9.23 -6.18 8.44
CA LYS A 18 -8.18 -6.24 9.48
C LYS A 18 -7.12 -5.18 9.27
N GLY A 19 -6.60 -5.02 8.03
CA GLY A 19 -5.59 -4.03 7.68
C GLY A 19 -6.03 -2.60 7.99
N ILE A 20 -7.24 -2.22 7.57
CA ILE A 20 -7.82 -0.90 7.88
C ILE A 20 -8.03 -0.72 9.38
N THR A 21 -8.43 -1.78 10.09
CA THR A 21 -8.58 -1.75 11.55
C THR A 21 -7.23 -1.54 12.24
N ALA A 22 -6.19 -2.27 11.81
CA ALA A 22 -4.83 -2.14 12.33
C ALA A 22 -4.26 -0.72 12.08
N ALA A 23 -4.45 -0.21 10.86
CA ALA A 23 -4.07 1.15 10.50
C ALA A 23 -4.80 2.21 11.34
N SER A 24 -6.12 2.02 11.54
CA SER A 24 -6.95 2.93 12.35
C SER A 24 -6.52 2.94 13.81
N ILE A 25 -6.26 1.77 14.41
CA ILE A 25 -5.74 1.67 15.79
C ILE A 25 -4.38 2.39 15.89
N GLY A 26 -3.51 2.21 14.87
CA GLY A 26 -2.24 2.92 14.80
C GLY A 26 -2.41 4.44 14.82
N LEU A 27 -3.31 4.97 13.98
CA LEU A 27 -3.64 6.40 13.96
C LEU A 27 -4.19 6.87 15.30
N LEU A 28 -5.15 6.16 15.91
CA LEU A 28 -5.79 6.55 17.16
C LEU A 28 -4.82 6.59 18.35
N LEU A 29 -3.85 5.68 18.39
CA LEU A 29 -2.84 5.66 19.45
C LEU A 29 -1.74 6.69 19.18
N LYS A 30 -1.32 6.86 17.92
CA LYS A 30 -0.37 7.92 17.54
C LYS A 30 -0.93 9.31 17.84
N SER A 31 -2.20 9.56 17.55
CA SER A 31 -2.86 10.84 17.85
C SER A 31 -2.96 11.15 19.36
N ARG A 32 -2.77 10.16 20.21
CA ARG A 32 -2.66 10.29 21.68
C ARG A 32 -1.23 10.51 22.17
N GLY A 33 -0.25 10.55 21.27
CA GLY A 33 1.15 10.80 21.58
C GLY A 33 2.01 9.56 21.78
N PHE A 34 1.50 8.35 21.50
CA PHE A 34 2.32 7.14 21.55
C PHE A 34 3.11 6.94 20.25
N SER A 35 4.33 6.42 20.37
CA SER A 35 5.05 5.89 19.22
C SER A 35 4.52 4.50 18.86
N VAL A 36 4.07 4.36 17.61
CA VAL A 36 3.37 3.14 17.14
C VAL A 36 4.02 2.60 15.89
N ILE A 37 4.11 1.29 15.78
CA ILE A 37 4.53 0.60 14.57
C ILE A 37 3.57 -0.54 14.24
N ASN A 38 3.18 -0.64 12.97
CA ASN A 38 2.38 -1.74 12.47
C ASN A 38 3.27 -2.80 11.81
N GLN A 39 2.88 -4.07 11.91
CA GLN A 39 3.50 -5.18 11.18
C GLN A 39 2.44 -6.22 10.79
N LYS A 40 2.77 -7.01 9.78
CA LYS A 40 1.88 -8.04 9.23
C LYS A 40 2.57 -9.38 9.12
N PHE A 41 1.84 -10.45 9.45
CA PHE A 41 2.22 -11.83 9.23
C PHE A 41 1.22 -12.51 8.31
N ASP A 42 1.67 -12.90 7.12
CA ASP A 42 0.85 -13.57 6.11
C ASP A 42 1.12 -15.08 6.08
N PRO A 43 0.08 -15.92 6.10
CA PRO A 43 0.26 -17.37 6.24
C PRO A 43 0.66 -18.08 4.94
N TYR A 44 0.72 -17.41 3.80
CA TYR A 44 1.11 -18.04 2.54
C TYR A 44 2.63 -18.36 2.49
N LEU A 45 2.99 -19.36 1.66
CA LEU A 45 4.36 -19.87 1.53
C LEU A 45 5.25 -19.10 0.55
N ASN A 46 4.74 -18.11 -0.16
CA ASN A 46 5.58 -17.22 -0.97
C ASN A 46 6.55 -16.45 -0.06
N ILE A 47 7.78 -16.27 -0.50
CA ILE A 47 8.79 -15.48 0.25
C ILE A 47 8.32 -14.03 0.37
N ASP A 48 7.84 -13.47 -0.74
CA ASP A 48 7.23 -12.15 -0.82
C ASP A 48 6.23 -12.10 -1.99
N PRO A 49 5.42 -11.05 -2.13
CA PRO A 49 4.46 -10.92 -3.21
C PRO A 49 5.08 -10.46 -4.54
N GLY A 50 6.38 -10.21 -4.64
CA GLY A 50 7.04 -9.60 -5.79
C GLY A 50 6.84 -10.33 -7.12
N THR A 51 6.68 -11.66 -7.08
CA THR A 51 6.41 -12.50 -8.26
C THR A 51 4.95 -12.93 -8.39
N MET A 52 4.08 -12.49 -7.49
CA MET A 52 2.66 -12.85 -7.52
C MET A 52 1.92 -12.09 -8.63
N ASN A 53 0.85 -12.70 -9.12
CA ASN A 53 -0.01 -12.07 -10.10
C ASN A 53 -0.84 -10.95 -9.45
N PRO A 54 -0.75 -9.69 -9.95
CA PRO A 54 -1.52 -8.57 -9.40
C PRO A 54 -3.04 -8.79 -9.41
N TYR A 55 -3.57 -9.59 -10.33
CA TYR A 55 -5.00 -9.94 -10.37
C TYR A 55 -5.45 -10.85 -9.22
N GLN A 56 -4.53 -11.52 -8.55
CA GLN A 56 -4.83 -12.39 -7.40
C GLN A 56 -4.52 -11.73 -6.06
N HIS A 57 -3.50 -10.89 -6.02
CA HIS A 57 -2.93 -10.38 -4.77
C HIS A 57 -3.08 -8.87 -4.59
N GLY A 58 -3.47 -8.16 -5.65
CA GLY A 58 -3.47 -6.71 -5.66
C GLY A 58 -2.07 -6.12 -5.88
N GLU A 59 -1.89 -4.90 -5.44
CA GLU A 59 -0.64 -4.14 -5.54
C GLU A 59 0.46 -4.75 -4.68
N VAL A 60 1.69 -4.73 -5.19
CA VAL A 60 2.90 -4.96 -4.40
C VAL A 60 3.38 -3.62 -3.86
N PHE A 61 3.23 -3.41 -2.55
CA PHE A 61 3.72 -2.21 -1.89
C PHE A 61 5.22 -2.35 -1.57
N VAL A 62 6.01 -1.29 -1.82
CA VAL A 62 7.45 -1.30 -1.55
C VAL A 62 7.78 -0.41 -0.35
N THR A 63 8.47 -1.00 0.63
CA THR A 63 8.94 -0.26 1.82
C THR A 63 10.14 0.63 1.52
N GLU A 64 10.51 1.49 2.48
CA GLU A 64 11.63 2.43 2.35
C GLU A 64 12.97 1.72 2.05
N ASP A 65 13.20 0.58 2.66
CA ASP A 65 14.40 -0.25 2.50
C ASP A 65 14.27 -1.33 1.40
N GLY A 66 13.21 -1.27 0.57
CA GLY A 66 13.02 -2.13 -0.60
C GLY A 66 12.43 -3.51 -0.30
N GLY A 67 11.63 -3.64 0.74
CA GLY A 67 10.78 -4.82 0.93
C GLY A 67 9.60 -4.81 -0.02
N GLU A 68 9.40 -5.89 -0.78
CA GLU A 68 8.15 -6.15 -1.51
C GLU A 68 7.15 -6.76 -0.53
N THR A 69 5.99 -6.14 -0.38
CA THR A 69 5.04 -6.46 0.68
C THR A 69 3.60 -6.42 0.18
N ASP A 70 2.69 -6.94 1.00
CA ASP A 70 1.26 -6.86 0.79
C ASP A 70 0.75 -5.40 0.85
N LEU A 71 -0.38 -5.12 0.18
CA LEU A 71 -1.02 -3.80 0.10
C LEU A 71 -1.41 -3.21 1.46
N ASP A 72 -1.61 -4.03 2.48
CA ASP A 72 -1.98 -3.57 3.83
C ASP A 72 -0.90 -2.68 4.46
N LEU A 73 0.39 -2.90 4.13
CA LEU A 73 1.46 -2.01 4.59
C LEU A 73 1.29 -0.59 4.05
N GLY A 74 0.74 -0.44 2.86
CA GLY A 74 0.35 0.85 2.32
C GLY A 74 -0.74 1.52 3.16
N HIS A 75 -1.73 0.78 3.64
CA HIS A 75 -2.73 1.30 4.58
C HIS A 75 -2.11 1.75 5.89
N TYR A 76 -1.18 0.96 6.46
CA TYR A 76 -0.50 1.33 7.71
C TYR A 76 0.26 2.64 7.54
N GLU A 77 1.08 2.78 6.49
CA GLU A 77 1.81 4.03 6.23
C GLU A 77 0.88 5.22 5.97
N ARG A 78 -0.19 5.03 5.18
CA ARG A 78 -1.14 6.11 4.87
C ARG A 78 -1.85 6.65 6.09
N PHE A 79 -2.20 5.79 7.06
CA PHE A 79 -2.93 6.20 8.25
C PHE A 79 -2.01 6.72 9.35
N THR A 80 -0.86 6.08 9.55
CA THR A 80 0.04 6.44 10.66
C THR A 80 1.09 7.47 10.27
N ASP A 81 1.34 7.70 8.98
CA ASP A 81 2.49 8.48 8.48
C ASP A 81 3.82 8.04 9.15
N VAL A 82 4.03 6.73 9.22
CA VAL A 82 5.25 6.09 9.70
C VAL A 82 5.81 5.23 8.60
N ALA A 83 7.05 5.47 8.18
CA ALA A 83 7.71 4.64 7.17
C ALA A 83 7.93 3.22 7.69
N LEU A 84 7.59 2.24 6.86
CA LEU A 84 7.77 0.83 7.17
C LEU A 84 8.98 0.24 6.44
N HIS A 85 9.46 -0.87 6.98
CA HIS A 85 10.66 -1.57 6.54
C HIS A 85 10.39 -3.06 6.32
N LYS A 86 11.37 -3.79 5.79
CA LYS A 86 11.29 -5.25 5.54
C LYS A 86 10.87 -6.05 6.77
N PHE A 87 11.28 -5.60 7.96
CA PHE A 87 10.93 -6.25 9.22
C PHE A 87 9.49 -5.99 9.69
N ASN A 88 8.69 -5.24 8.92
CA ASN A 88 7.27 -5.07 9.20
C ASN A 88 6.37 -6.04 8.41
N SER A 89 6.95 -6.85 7.50
CA SER A 89 6.21 -7.83 6.70
C SER A 89 6.89 -9.19 6.71
N HIS A 90 6.16 -10.18 7.21
CA HIS A 90 6.63 -11.54 7.32
C HIS A 90 5.61 -12.50 6.68
N THR A 91 6.12 -13.42 5.86
CA THR A 91 5.32 -14.53 5.31
C THR A 91 5.70 -15.84 5.98
N ALA A 92 4.82 -16.84 5.94
CA ALA A 92 5.18 -18.19 6.35
C ALA A 92 6.42 -18.68 5.58
N GLY A 93 6.51 -18.36 4.27
CA GLY A 93 7.68 -18.70 3.45
C GLY A 93 8.99 -18.15 4.00
N LYS A 94 9.04 -16.86 4.39
CA LYS A 94 10.25 -16.28 5.02
C LYS A 94 10.61 -16.94 6.35
N VAL A 95 9.61 -17.30 7.15
CA VAL A 95 9.82 -17.94 8.45
C VAL A 95 10.38 -19.36 8.26
N TYR A 96 9.74 -20.17 7.40
CA TYR A 96 10.20 -21.53 7.15
C TYR A 96 11.56 -21.58 6.44
N LEU A 97 11.82 -20.67 5.49
CA LEU A 97 13.14 -20.58 4.84
C LEU A 97 14.24 -20.31 5.88
N SER A 98 14.04 -19.35 6.77
CA SER A 98 14.99 -19.05 7.86
C SER A 98 15.28 -20.28 8.72
N ILE A 99 14.24 -21.02 9.10
CA ILE A 99 14.39 -22.25 9.90
C ILE A 99 15.19 -23.33 9.15
N LEU A 100 14.91 -23.53 7.85
CA LEU A 100 15.61 -24.51 7.03
C LEU A 100 17.07 -24.11 6.81
N ASP A 101 17.35 -22.84 6.60
CA ASP A 101 18.72 -22.31 6.46
C ASP A 101 19.53 -22.55 7.75
N HIS A 102 18.97 -22.27 8.92
CA HIS A 102 19.60 -22.54 10.22
C HIS A 102 19.80 -24.05 10.46
N GLU A 103 18.83 -24.88 10.06
CA GLU A 103 18.99 -26.34 10.14
C GLU A 103 20.17 -26.82 9.28
N ARG A 104 20.24 -26.36 8.03
CA ARG A 104 21.33 -26.71 7.11
C ARG A 104 22.68 -26.17 7.55
N ALA A 105 22.70 -25.05 8.25
CA ALA A 105 23.93 -24.49 8.86
C ALA A 105 24.39 -25.24 10.12
N GLY A 106 23.51 -26.12 10.69
CA GLY A 106 23.84 -26.89 11.89
C GLY A 106 23.57 -26.15 13.20
N ASP A 107 22.90 -25.02 13.17
CA ASP A 107 22.68 -24.16 14.35
C ASP A 107 21.85 -24.82 15.45
N TYR A 108 21.06 -25.85 15.10
CA TYR A 108 20.27 -26.61 16.06
C TYR A 108 21.02 -27.79 16.70
N CYS A 109 22.32 -27.93 16.42
CA CYS A 109 23.22 -28.93 17.07
C CYS A 109 22.66 -30.35 17.05
N GLY A 110 21.97 -30.77 16.00
CA GLY A 110 21.40 -32.12 15.85
C GLY A 110 20.06 -32.34 16.53
N ALA A 111 19.43 -31.29 17.06
CA ALA A 111 18.08 -31.38 17.60
C ALA A 111 17.04 -31.66 16.51
N THR A 112 15.94 -32.32 16.85
CA THR A 112 14.79 -32.47 15.94
C THR A 112 14.07 -31.11 15.84
N VAL A 113 14.09 -30.51 14.63
CA VAL A 113 13.42 -29.23 14.37
C VAL A 113 11.92 -29.46 14.15
N GLN A 114 11.08 -28.75 14.91
CA GLN A 114 9.62 -28.89 14.94
C GLN A 114 8.94 -27.53 14.87
N VAL A 115 7.64 -27.51 14.55
CA VAL A 115 6.85 -26.27 14.55
C VAL A 115 6.91 -25.59 15.92
N ILE A 116 6.71 -26.37 17.00
CA ILE A 116 6.92 -25.93 18.39
C ILE A 116 8.17 -26.67 18.92
N PRO A 117 9.23 -25.98 19.36
CA PRO A 117 9.29 -24.51 19.55
C PRO A 117 9.86 -23.72 18.36
N HIS A 118 10.52 -24.33 17.39
CA HIS A 118 11.45 -23.63 16.50
C HIS A 118 10.75 -22.59 15.59
N VAL A 119 9.64 -22.96 14.92
CA VAL A 119 8.89 -22.02 14.07
C VAL A 119 8.20 -20.96 14.93
N THR A 120 7.63 -21.35 16.07
CA THR A 120 6.99 -20.39 16.97
C THR A 120 8.00 -19.42 17.62
N ASP A 121 9.22 -19.86 17.91
CA ASP A 121 10.28 -19.01 18.45
C ASP A 121 10.78 -18.01 17.41
N GLU A 122 10.93 -18.43 16.16
CA GLU A 122 11.28 -17.54 15.05
C GLU A 122 10.21 -16.46 14.83
N ILE A 123 8.93 -16.83 14.85
CA ILE A 123 7.82 -15.86 14.75
C ILE A 123 7.85 -14.86 15.92
N LYS A 124 8.00 -15.36 17.16
CA LYS A 124 8.11 -14.50 18.35
C LYS A 124 9.32 -13.57 18.27
N HIS A 125 10.46 -14.09 17.83
CA HIS A 125 11.68 -13.30 17.63
C HIS A 125 11.42 -12.13 16.68
N ARG A 126 10.83 -12.36 15.52
CA ARG A 126 10.49 -11.32 14.53
C ARG A 126 9.53 -10.28 15.09
N ILE A 127 8.52 -10.69 15.85
CA ILE A 127 7.58 -9.77 16.50
C ILE A 127 8.30 -8.88 17.53
N MET A 128 9.14 -9.46 18.37
CA MET A 128 9.87 -8.74 19.42
C MET A 128 10.95 -7.81 18.82
N GLN A 129 11.64 -8.29 17.77
CA GLN A 129 12.67 -7.53 17.07
C GLN A 129 12.14 -6.21 16.50
N THR A 130 10.89 -6.17 16.01
CA THR A 130 10.26 -4.93 15.54
C THR A 130 10.17 -3.89 16.66
N ALA A 131 9.82 -4.28 17.87
CA ALA A 131 9.81 -3.38 19.02
C ALA A 131 11.22 -2.89 19.40
N GLU A 132 12.20 -3.78 19.36
CA GLU A 132 13.60 -3.45 19.68
C GLU A 132 14.22 -2.50 18.66
N GLN A 133 14.02 -2.73 17.37
CA GLN A 133 14.58 -1.91 16.31
C GLN A 133 13.96 -0.52 16.22
N THR A 134 12.66 -0.39 16.50
CA THR A 134 11.95 0.88 16.38
C THR A 134 11.90 1.67 17.69
N GLY A 135 12.07 1.02 18.84
CA GLY A 135 11.86 1.63 20.15
C GLY A 135 10.42 2.09 20.39
N SER A 136 9.45 1.56 19.62
CA SER A 136 8.04 1.97 19.70
C SER A 136 7.40 1.56 21.01
N ASP A 137 6.51 2.42 21.53
CA ASP A 137 5.73 2.15 22.73
C ASP A 137 4.73 1.01 22.51
N ILE A 138 4.16 0.95 21.28
CA ILE A 138 3.11 -0.02 20.93
C ILE A 138 3.42 -0.63 19.55
N VAL A 139 3.43 -1.96 19.50
CA VAL A 139 3.53 -2.75 18.26
C VAL A 139 2.18 -3.37 17.96
N ILE A 140 1.63 -3.07 16.79
CA ILE A 140 0.37 -3.62 16.30
C ILE A 140 0.68 -4.68 15.25
N THR A 141 0.32 -5.91 15.54
CA THR A 141 0.57 -7.07 14.66
C THR A 141 -0.75 -7.59 14.09
N GLU A 142 -0.89 -7.51 12.80
CA GLU A 142 -1.99 -8.18 12.09
C GLU A 142 -1.60 -9.60 11.72
N ILE A 143 -2.45 -10.56 12.07
CA ILE A 143 -2.33 -11.95 11.62
C ILE A 143 -3.24 -12.14 10.41
N GLY A 144 -2.61 -12.43 9.26
CA GLY A 144 -3.29 -12.74 8.01
C GLY A 144 -4.08 -14.06 8.07
N GLY A 145 -4.96 -14.26 7.10
CA GLY A 145 -5.85 -15.42 7.09
C GLY A 145 -7.00 -15.35 8.07
N THR A 146 -7.63 -16.49 8.32
CA THR A 146 -8.78 -16.66 9.20
C THR A 146 -8.42 -17.60 10.34
N VAL A 147 -8.87 -17.30 11.55
CA VAL A 147 -8.67 -18.21 12.70
C VAL A 147 -9.36 -19.53 12.42
N GLY A 148 -8.61 -20.64 12.52
CA GLY A 148 -9.02 -21.99 12.14
C GLY A 148 -8.39 -22.49 10.85
N ASP A 149 -7.83 -21.61 10.01
CA ASP A 149 -7.07 -22.03 8.83
C ASP A 149 -5.77 -22.70 9.24
N ILE A 150 -5.43 -23.83 8.60
CA ILE A 150 -4.25 -24.66 8.94
C ILE A 150 -2.96 -23.86 8.88
N GLU A 151 -2.80 -23.07 7.83
CA GLU A 151 -1.63 -22.23 7.59
C GLU A 151 -1.42 -21.12 8.62
N SER A 152 -2.47 -20.70 9.33
CA SER A 152 -2.39 -19.67 10.37
C SER A 152 -2.01 -20.21 11.75
N LEU A 153 -2.06 -21.52 11.98
CA LEU A 153 -1.87 -22.13 13.30
C LEU A 153 -0.54 -21.79 13.97
N PRO A 154 0.62 -21.81 13.28
CA PRO A 154 1.90 -21.45 13.90
C PRO A 154 1.92 -20.00 14.41
N PHE A 155 1.26 -19.07 13.70
CA PHE A 155 1.18 -17.67 14.09
C PHE A 155 0.27 -17.49 15.32
N ILE A 156 -0.89 -18.15 15.33
CA ILE A 156 -1.82 -18.12 16.48
C ILE A 156 -1.14 -18.69 17.72
N GLU A 157 -0.42 -19.81 17.59
CA GLU A 157 0.34 -20.39 18.71
C GLU A 157 1.46 -19.45 19.20
N ALA A 158 2.20 -18.81 18.27
CA ALA A 158 3.27 -17.89 18.63
C ALA A 158 2.75 -16.67 19.42
N ILE A 159 1.66 -16.02 18.97
CA ILE A 159 1.08 -14.86 19.69
C ILE A 159 0.51 -15.27 21.05
N ARG A 160 -0.06 -16.47 21.18
CA ARG A 160 -0.48 -17.03 22.47
C ARG A 160 0.70 -17.11 23.44
N GLN A 161 1.85 -17.61 22.96
CA GLN A 161 3.08 -17.72 23.76
C GLN A 161 3.64 -16.35 24.14
N ILE A 162 3.57 -15.33 23.26
CA ILE A 162 4.05 -13.96 23.57
C ILE A 162 3.36 -13.40 24.81
N ARG A 163 2.05 -13.59 24.98
CA ARG A 163 1.33 -13.11 26.19
C ARG A 163 1.94 -13.66 27.47
N ASN A 164 2.41 -14.91 27.47
CA ASN A 164 3.08 -15.50 28.61
C ASN A 164 4.49 -14.92 28.84
N THR A 165 5.16 -14.51 27.78
CA THR A 165 6.52 -13.93 27.83
C THR A 165 6.51 -12.48 28.31
N VAL A 166 5.59 -11.65 27.81
CA VAL A 166 5.57 -10.21 28.09
C VAL A 166 4.68 -9.83 29.28
N GLY A 167 3.71 -10.67 29.63
CA GLY A 167 2.69 -10.43 30.63
C GLY A 167 1.38 -9.91 30.02
N ARG A 168 0.28 -10.16 30.72
CA ARG A 168 -1.07 -9.76 30.27
C ARG A 168 -1.22 -8.26 30.11
N GLU A 169 -0.56 -7.50 30.96
CA GLU A 169 -0.56 -6.05 31.02
C GLU A 169 0.16 -5.39 29.81
N HIS A 170 0.91 -6.19 29.05
CA HIS A 170 1.65 -5.75 27.87
C HIS A 170 1.16 -6.38 26.56
N CYS A 171 0.05 -7.14 26.58
CA CYS A 171 -0.43 -7.88 25.42
C CYS A 171 -1.96 -7.86 25.33
N LEU A 172 -2.51 -7.35 24.24
CA LEU A 172 -3.95 -7.36 23.95
C LEU A 172 -4.25 -8.17 22.69
N PHE A 173 -5.35 -8.93 22.72
CA PHE A 173 -5.91 -9.62 21.59
C PHE A 173 -7.21 -8.94 21.16
N ILE A 174 -7.24 -8.46 19.90
CA ILE A 174 -8.41 -7.89 19.24
C ILE A 174 -8.87 -8.87 18.18
N HIS A 175 -10.11 -9.33 18.27
CA HIS A 175 -10.66 -10.27 17.32
C HIS A 175 -11.77 -9.63 16.47
N LEU A 176 -11.58 -9.60 15.17
CA LEU A 176 -12.51 -9.03 14.19
C LEU A 176 -13.36 -10.14 13.58
N GLY A 177 -14.68 -9.99 13.60
CA GLY A 177 -15.59 -10.95 12.99
C GLY A 177 -16.83 -10.31 12.37
N LEU A 178 -17.45 -11.03 11.45
CA LEU A 178 -18.65 -10.59 10.72
C LEU A 178 -19.91 -10.88 11.53
N LEU A 179 -20.79 -9.88 11.62
CA LEU A 179 -22.17 -10.01 12.05
C LEU A 179 -23.09 -9.75 10.85
N PRO A 180 -23.46 -10.79 10.09
CA PRO A 180 -24.31 -10.61 8.92
C PRO A 180 -25.72 -10.15 9.29
N TYR A 181 -26.21 -9.17 8.52
CA TYR A 181 -27.61 -8.75 8.58
C TYR A 181 -28.41 -9.53 7.53
N LEU A 182 -29.37 -10.32 7.98
CA LEU A 182 -30.27 -11.07 7.09
C LEU A 182 -31.50 -10.21 6.81
N LYS A 183 -31.59 -9.70 5.57
CA LYS A 183 -32.68 -8.80 5.14
C LYS A 183 -34.04 -9.45 5.27
N GLU A 184 -34.15 -10.75 4.99
CA GLU A 184 -35.40 -11.53 5.03
C GLU A 184 -35.97 -11.61 6.46
N CYS A 185 -35.12 -11.65 7.48
CA CYS A 185 -35.54 -11.72 8.89
C CYS A 185 -35.46 -10.36 9.59
N GLY A 186 -34.82 -9.35 8.98
CA GLY A 186 -34.60 -8.05 9.60
C GLY A 186 -33.64 -8.09 10.80
N GLU A 187 -32.78 -9.11 10.90
CA GLU A 187 -31.96 -9.38 12.10
C GLU A 187 -30.47 -9.48 11.82
N ILE A 188 -29.65 -9.00 12.77
CA ILE A 188 -28.22 -9.28 12.83
C ILE A 188 -28.02 -10.65 13.48
N LYS A 189 -27.25 -11.52 12.82
CA LYS A 189 -26.90 -12.85 13.34
C LYS A 189 -25.54 -12.85 14.04
N THR A 190 -25.54 -13.24 15.31
CA THR A 190 -24.34 -13.27 16.18
C THR A 190 -23.59 -14.60 16.16
N LYS A 191 -24.19 -15.67 15.63
CA LYS A 191 -23.61 -17.02 15.62
C LYS A 191 -22.22 -17.08 14.94
N PRO A 192 -21.97 -16.43 13.77
CA PRO A 192 -20.67 -16.48 13.16
C PRO A 192 -19.56 -15.96 14.07
N MET A 193 -19.76 -14.81 14.74
CA MET A 193 -18.82 -14.26 15.72
C MET A 193 -18.61 -15.20 16.91
N GLN A 194 -19.70 -15.76 17.45
CA GLN A 194 -19.61 -16.69 18.60
C GLN A 194 -18.77 -17.93 18.24
N HIS A 195 -18.93 -18.47 17.03
CA HIS A 195 -18.15 -19.61 16.57
C HIS A 195 -16.69 -19.24 16.36
N SER A 196 -16.42 -18.08 15.74
CA SER A 196 -15.05 -17.60 15.53
C SER A 196 -14.30 -17.36 16.83
N VAL A 197 -14.95 -16.74 17.83
CA VAL A 197 -14.36 -16.56 19.17
C VAL A 197 -14.15 -17.91 19.87
N LYS A 198 -15.10 -18.87 19.72
CA LYS A 198 -14.94 -20.21 20.26
C LYS A 198 -13.73 -20.94 19.67
N GLU A 199 -13.50 -20.78 18.37
CA GLU A 199 -12.32 -21.33 17.68
C GLU A 199 -11.03 -20.73 18.29
N LEU A 200 -10.96 -19.40 18.43
CA LEU A 200 -9.83 -18.71 19.02
C LEU A 200 -9.58 -19.15 20.49
N LEU A 201 -10.66 -19.35 21.26
CA LEU A 201 -10.60 -19.91 22.61
C LEU A 201 -10.03 -21.34 22.62
N GLY A 202 -10.35 -22.15 21.60
CA GLY A 202 -9.80 -23.49 21.41
C GLY A 202 -8.27 -23.51 21.31
N PHE A 203 -7.68 -22.44 20.78
CA PHE A 203 -6.22 -22.23 20.76
C PHE A 203 -5.67 -21.59 22.05
N GLY A 204 -6.50 -21.38 23.08
CA GLY A 204 -6.08 -20.80 24.36
C GLY A 204 -5.98 -19.26 24.35
N ILE A 205 -6.58 -18.58 23.38
CA ILE A 205 -6.60 -17.12 23.32
C ILE A 205 -8.01 -16.60 23.63
N GLN A 206 -8.15 -15.89 24.77
CA GLN A 206 -9.32 -15.08 25.06
C GLN A 206 -9.12 -13.69 24.46
N PRO A 207 -9.98 -13.24 23.54
CA PRO A 207 -9.91 -11.86 23.06
C PRO A 207 -10.24 -10.88 24.18
N ASP A 208 -9.50 -9.77 24.22
CA ASP A 208 -9.73 -8.66 25.17
C ASP A 208 -10.78 -7.68 24.59
N ILE A 209 -10.79 -7.55 23.27
CA ILE A 209 -11.76 -6.74 22.50
C ILE A 209 -12.28 -7.57 21.33
N ILE A 210 -13.58 -7.52 21.08
CA ILE A 210 -14.16 -8.01 19.83
C ILE A 210 -14.66 -6.84 18.99
N MET A 211 -14.28 -6.86 17.69
CA MET A 211 -14.72 -5.87 16.72
C MET A 211 -15.75 -6.49 15.78
N CYS A 212 -16.93 -5.92 15.79
CA CYS A 212 -18.09 -6.45 15.11
C CYS A 212 -18.31 -5.74 13.78
N ARG A 213 -17.85 -6.37 12.69
CA ARG A 213 -18.15 -5.88 11.33
C ARG A 213 -19.61 -6.09 11.02
N SER A 214 -20.37 -5.02 10.79
CA SER A 214 -21.81 -5.06 10.54
C SER A 214 -22.26 -3.93 9.63
N GLU A 215 -23.36 -4.14 8.91
CA GLU A 215 -24.04 -3.09 8.12
C GLU A 215 -24.89 -2.16 9.00
N LYS A 216 -25.26 -2.60 10.20
CA LYS A 216 -26.16 -1.87 11.10
C LYS A 216 -25.61 -1.82 12.53
N ARG A 217 -26.00 -0.79 13.28
CA ARG A 217 -25.67 -0.63 14.69
C ARG A 217 -26.20 -1.79 15.53
N LEU A 218 -25.47 -2.16 16.58
CA LEU A 218 -25.83 -3.25 17.48
C LEU A 218 -26.83 -2.76 18.54
N SER A 219 -27.93 -3.49 18.69
CA SER A 219 -28.84 -3.26 19.80
C SER A 219 -28.21 -3.67 21.15
N LYS A 220 -28.76 -3.15 22.24
CA LYS A 220 -28.34 -3.52 23.60
C LYS A 220 -28.42 -5.05 23.80
N SER A 221 -29.48 -5.69 23.35
CA SER A 221 -29.65 -7.14 23.49
C SER A 221 -28.61 -7.95 22.71
N ILE A 222 -28.16 -7.46 21.53
CA ILE A 222 -27.07 -8.08 20.76
C ILE A 222 -25.75 -7.95 21.53
N ARG A 223 -25.46 -6.77 22.12
CA ARG A 223 -24.26 -6.56 22.93
C ARG A 223 -24.23 -7.45 24.17
N GLU A 224 -25.36 -7.56 24.88
CA GLU A 224 -25.50 -8.46 26.03
C GLU A 224 -25.26 -9.93 25.64
N LYS A 225 -25.83 -10.35 24.51
CA LYS A 225 -25.64 -11.70 23.99
C LYS A 225 -24.20 -11.97 23.59
N LEU A 226 -23.55 -11.05 22.88
CA LEU A 226 -22.13 -11.20 22.50
C LEU A 226 -21.23 -11.21 23.75
N SER A 227 -21.49 -10.33 24.72
CA SER A 227 -20.76 -10.30 25.99
C SER A 227 -20.79 -11.66 26.71
N LEU A 228 -21.98 -12.25 26.81
CA LEU A 228 -22.18 -13.54 27.45
C LEU A 228 -21.46 -14.68 26.69
N PHE A 229 -21.63 -14.77 25.37
CA PHE A 229 -21.13 -15.91 24.59
C PHE A 229 -19.65 -15.80 24.22
N CYS A 230 -19.11 -14.59 24.10
CA CYS A 230 -17.71 -14.36 23.77
C CYS A 230 -16.83 -14.08 25.01
N ASN A 231 -17.43 -14.03 26.20
CA ASN A 231 -16.76 -13.77 27.46
C ASN A 231 -15.91 -12.47 27.43
N VAL A 232 -16.53 -11.38 26.94
CA VAL A 232 -15.94 -10.03 26.90
C VAL A 232 -16.89 -9.03 27.56
N SER A 233 -16.38 -7.96 28.15
CA SER A 233 -17.25 -6.91 28.71
C SER A 233 -17.99 -6.17 27.59
N GLN A 234 -19.17 -5.63 27.90
CA GLN A 234 -20.00 -4.95 26.88
C GLN A 234 -19.30 -3.73 26.26
N ASP A 235 -18.46 -3.04 27.01
CA ASP A 235 -17.65 -1.91 26.57
C ASP A 235 -16.41 -2.31 25.74
N ALA A 236 -16.06 -3.59 25.71
CA ALA A 236 -15.05 -4.17 24.82
C ALA A 236 -15.65 -4.74 23.52
N ILE A 237 -16.94 -4.53 23.28
CA ILE A 237 -17.62 -4.88 22.01
C ILE A 237 -17.69 -3.62 21.15
N ILE A 238 -16.80 -3.52 20.17
CA ILE A 238 -16.68 -2.34 19.32
C ILE A 238 -17.39 -2.58 17.99
N GLU A 239 -18.23 -1.64 17.59
CA GLU A 239 -18.85 -1.62 16.25
C GLU A 239 -17.81 -1.20 15.21
N ASN A 240 -17.73 -1.95 14.13
CA ASN A 240 -17.01 -1.60 12.92
C ASN A 240 -17.99 -1.64 11.76
N LEU A 241 -18.74 -0.55 11.57
CA LEU A 241 -19.79 -0.46 10.57
C LEU A 241 -19.21 -0.37 9.16
N THR A 242 -20.03 -0.69 8.17
CA THR A 242 -19.67 -0.45 6.77
C THR A 242 -19.65 1.05 6.52
N ALA A 243 -18.47 1.60 6.38
CA ALA A 243 -18.24 3.01 6.05
C ALA A 243 -18.33 3.24 4.54
N LYS A 244 -18.65 4.47 4.14
CA LYS A 244 -18.63 4.89 2.72
C LYS A 244 -17.20 5.11 2.23
N SER A 245 -16.29 5.47 3.13
CA SER A 245 -14.87 5.62 2.88
C SER A 245 -14.06 4.98 4.01
N ILE A 246 -12.91 4.37 3.67
CA ILE A 246 -11.99 3.83 4.68
C ILE A 246 -11.48 4.92 5.63
N TYR A 247 -11.48 6.18 5.21
CA TYR A 247 -11.04 7.32 6.01
C TYR A 247 -11.97 7.69 7.16
N GLU A 248 -13.25 7.28 7.11
CA GLU A 248 -14.18 7.45 8.24
C GLU A 248 -13.91 6.45 9.38
N VAL A 249 -13.29 5.31 9.06
CA VAL A 249 -13.15 4.20 10.01
C VAL A 249 -12.46 4.63 11.31
N PRO A 250 -11.32 5.36 11.31
CA PRO A 250 -10.70 5.83 12.55
C PRO A 250 -11.65 6.69 13.40
N LEU A 251 -12.40 7.60 12.78
CA LEU A 251 -13.32 8.50 13.48
C LEU A 251 -14.47 7.72 14.11
N MET A 252 -15.04 6.77 13.37
CA MET A 252 -16.10 5.87 13.87
C MET A 252 -15.61 5.00 15.04
N LEU A 253 -14.40 4.47 14.95
CA LEU A 253 -13.80 3.66 16.02
C LEU A 253 -13.49 4.50 17.26
N GLU A 254 -13.10 5.76 17.09
CA GLU A 254 -12.91 6.70 18.20
C GLU A 254 -14.24 7.05 18.89
N GLU A 255 -15.30 7.34 18.11
CA GLU A 255 -16.66 7.50 18.67
C GLU A 255 -17.11 6.27 19.45
N GLY A 256 -16.71 5.08 19.00
CA GLY A 256 -16.90 3.81 19.70
C GLY A 256 -16.01 3.61 20.94
N ASN A 257 -15.21 4.60 21.32
CA ASN A 257 -14.26 4.59 22.44
C ASN A 257 -13.14 3.54 22.33
N LEU A 258 -12.77 3.07 21.12
CA LEU A 258 -11.74 2.04 20.97
C LEU A 258 -10.38 2.48 21.53
N GLY A 259 -9.92 3.70 21.19
CA GLY A 259 -8.66 4.22 21.69
C GLY A 259 -8.62 4.32 23.20
N LYS A 260 -9.68 4.85 23.80
CA LYS A 260 -9.84 4.89 25.26
C LYS A 260 -9.80 3.49 25.89
N LYS A 261 -10.53 2.53 25.30
CA LYS A 261 -10.58 1.14 25.81
C LYS A 261 -9.23 0.44 25.78
N ILE A 262 -8.43 0.65 24.71
CA ILE A 262 -7.06 0.14 24.64
C ILE A 262 -6.18 0.75 25.74
N CYS A 263 -6.26 2.06 25.96
CA CYS A 263 -5.53 2.73 27.03
C CYS A 263 -5.90 2.20 28.41
N GLU A 264 -7.20 1.98 28.68
CA GLU A 264 -7.69 1.39 29.94
C GLU A 264 -7.12 -0.02 30.15
N LEU A 265 -7.19 -0.90 29.14
CA LEU A 265 -6.72 -2.28 29.23
C LEU A 265 -5.20 -2.38 29.43
N PHE A 266 -4.43 -1.47 28.85
CA PHE A 266 -2.99 -1.37 29.04
C PHE A 266 -2.60 -0.60 30.31
N ASN A 267 -3.55 0.00 31.00
CA ASN A 267 -3.31 0.90 32.14
C ASN A 267 -2.29 2.00 31.80
N ILE A 268 -2.53 2.71 30.68
CA ILE A 268 -1.72 3.83 30.19
C ILE A 268 -2.55 5.11 30.12
N PRO A 269 -1.91 6.30 30.10
CA PRO A 269 -2.63 7.56 29.98
C PRO A 269 -3.53 7.60 28.73
N ASN A 270 -4.76 8.06 28.90
CA ASN A 270 -5.68 8.31 27.79
C ASN A 270 -5.75 9.83 27.54
N SER A 271 -4.82 10.34 26.74
CA SER A 271 -4.85 11.73 26.26
C SER A 271 -5.95 11.91 25.19
N GLU A 272 -6.47 13.13 25.08
CA GLU A 272 -7.37 13.47 23.96
C GLU A 272 -6.63 13.29 22.63
N PRO A 273 -7.22 12.60 21.63
CA PRO A 273 -6.56 12.37 20.36
C PRO A 273 -6.57 13.63 19.48
N ASP A 274 -5.43 13.99 18.93
CA ASP A 274 -5.35 15.02 17.89
C ASP A 274 -5.73 14.42 16.53
N LEU A 275 -7.00 14.56 16.16
CA LEU A 275 -7.57 14.09 14.90
C LEU A 275 -8.09 15.24 14.02
N GLN A 276 -7.72 16.51 14.32
CA GLN A 276 -8.28 17.65 13.62
C GLN A 276 -7.99 17.61 12.11
N SER A 277 -6.74 17.41 11.73
CA SER A 277 -6.34 17.33 10.32
C SER A 277 -7.00 16.16 9.58
N TRP A 278 -7.24 15.04 10.28
CA TRP A 278 -7.95 13.89 9.71
C TRP A 278 -9.44 14.18 9.49
N LYS A 279 -10.10 14.86 10.43
CA LYS A 279 -11.50 15.29 10.30
C LYS A 279 -11.68 16.27 9.13
N GLU A 280 -10.79 17.26 9.00
CA GLU A 280 -10.80 18.22 7.89
C GLU A 280 -10.62 17.52 6.53
N MET A 281 -9.74 16.54 6.46
CA MET A 281 -9.53 15.70 5.27
C MET A 281 -10.81 14.91 4.91
N VAL A 282 -11.45 14.26 5.88
CA VAL A 282 -12.70 13.52 5.67
C VAL A 282 -13.83 14.45 5.24
N GLU A 283 -13.94 15.64 5.83
CA GLU A 283 -14.91 16.64 5.43
C GLU A 283 -14.70 17.10 3.97
N SER A 284 -13.45 17.38 3.59
CA SER A 284 -13.10 17.73 2.20
C SER A 284 -13.40 16.60 1.21
N TYR A 285 -13.21 15.36 1.63
CA TYR A 285 -13.54 14.18 0.81
C TYR A 285 -15.04 14.10 0.49
N TYR A 286 -15.91 14.40 1.48
CA TYR A 286 -17.36 14.32 1.30
C TYR A 286 -17.98 15.54 0.64
N HIS A 287 -17.35 16.70 0.77
CA HIS A 287 -17.85 17.99 0.28
C HIS A 287 -16.90 18.63 -0.74
N PRO A 288 -16.62 17.97 -1.89
CA PRO A 288 -15.80 18.53 -2.95
C PRO A 288 -16.51 19.71 -3.61
N GLU A 289 -15.77 20.77 -3.89
CA GLU A 289 -16.25 21.99 -4.56
C GLU A 289 -16.16 21.88 -6.09
N LYS A 290 -15.32 20.98 -6.59
CA LYS A 290 -15.00 20.78 -8.02
C LYS A 290 -14.99 19.29 -8.35
N GLU A 291 -14.99 18.98 -9.64
CA GLU A 291 -14.79 17.62 -10.16
C GLU A 291 -13.78 17.65 -11.31
N VAL A 292 -12.95 16.63 -11.40
CA VAL A 292 -12.00 16.45 -12.50
C VAL A 292 -11.92 14.97 -12.87
N THR A 293 -11.92 14.66 -14.16
CA THR A 293 -11.78 13.29 -14.66
C THR A 293 -10.33 13.02 -15.04
N VAL A 294 -9.75 11.98 -14.44
CA VAL A 294 -8.41 11.48 -14.75
C VAL A 294 -8.53 10.11 -15.40
N ALA A 295 -8.02 9.95 -16.62
CA ALA A 295 -7.92 8.64 -17.26
C ALA A 295 -6.70 7.89 -16.70
N LEU A 296 -6.94 6.76 -16.05
CA LEU A 296 -5.93 5.80 -15.65
C LEU A 296 -5.81 4.74 -16.75
N VAL A 297 -4.76 4.85 -17.57
CA VAL A 297 -4.51 3.94 -18.68
C VAL A 297 -3.47 2.91 -18.27
N GLY A 298 -3.93 1.69 -17.99
CA GLY A 298 -3.10 0.66 -17.38
C GLY A 298 -3.33 -0.74 -17.94
N LYS A 299 -2.60 -1.69 -17.37
CA LYS A 299 -2.69 -3.12 -17.73
C LYS A 299 -3.66 -3.90 -16.84
N TYR A 300 -3.83 -3.49 -15.58
CA TYR A 300 -4.55 -4.24 -14.53
C TYR A 300 -5.85 -3.55 -14.12
N THR A 301 -6.57 -3.01 -15.09
CA THR A 301 -7.76 -2.17 -14.87
C THR A 301 -9.02 -2.93 -14.44
N GLU A 302 -9.01 -4.26 -14.51
CA GLU A 302 -10.12 -5.11 -14.06
C GLU A 302 -10.15 -5.31 -12.54
N LEU A 303 -9.00 -5.12 -11.85
CA LEU A 303 -8.88 -5.23 -10.40
C LEU A 303 -8.37 -3.89 -9.83
N PRO A 304 -9.24 -3.08 -9.19
CA PRO A 304 -8.84 -1.80 -8.61
C PRO A 304 -7.66 -1.89 -7.63
N ASP A 305 -7.58 -2.96 -6.85
CA ASP A 305 -6.51 -3.18 -5.86
C ASP A 305 -5.11 -3.30 -6.50
N ALA A 306 -5.01 -3.57 -7.81
CA ALA A 306 -3.72 -3.61 -8.51
C ALA A 306 -3.05 -2.22 -8.66
N TYR A 307 -3.84 -1.14 -8.54
CA TYR A 307 -3.38 0.25 -8.58
C TYR A 307 -3.86 1.05 -7.37
N LEU A 308 -3.99 0.38 -6.22
CA LEU A 308 -4.56 0.96 -5.00
C LEU A 308 -3.82 2.25 -4.59
N SER A 309 -2.50 2.22 -4.48
CA SER A 309 -1.73 3.42 -4.05
C SER A 309 -1.83 4.56 -5.06
N VAL A 310 -1.92 4.28 -6.36
CA VAL A 310 -2.15 5.32 -7.38
C VAL A 310 -3.54 5.95 -7.21
N SER A 311 -4.57 5.12 -7.01
CA SER A 311 -5.95 5.57 -6.78
C SER A 311 -6.06 6.42 -5.51
N GLU A 312 -5.43 5.97 -4.42
CA GLU A 312 -5.38 6.69 -3.15
C GLU A 312 -4.60 8.01 -3.26
N ALA A 313 -3.49 8.04 -4.01
CA ALA A 313 -2.71 9.25 -4.24
C ALA A 313 -3.48 10.30 -5.07
N LEU A 314 -4.23 9.86 -6.10
CA LEU A 314 -5.14 10.72 -6.86
C LEU A 314 -6.25 11.28 -5.97
N THR A 315 -6.84 10.44 -5.12
CA THR A 315 -7.88 10.84 -4.16
C THR A 315 -7.34 11.87 -3.16
N ALA A 316 -6.16 11.63 -2.58
CA ALA A 316 -5.51 12.54 -1.65
C ALA A 316 -5.22 13.92 -2.29
N ALA A 317 -4.72 13.92 -3.53
CA ALA A 317 -4.49 15.15 -4.29
C ALA A 317 -5.81 15.89 -4.59
N GLY A 318 -6.88 15.14 -4.91
CA GLY A 318 -8.22 15.70 -5.06
C GLY A 318 -8.71 16.38 -3.78
N VAL A 319 -8.60 15.70 -2.64
CA VAL A 319 -8.98 16.23 -1.32
C VAL A 319 -8.23 17.53 -1.00
N TYR A 320 -6.92 17.59 -1.29
CA TYR A 320 -6.11 18.80 -1.12
C TYR A 320 -6.67 19.99 -1.91
N HIS A 321 -7.13 19.75 -3.13
CA HIS A 321 -7.71 20.78 -4.01
C HIS A 321 -9.23 20.97 -3.81
N ARG A 322 -9.85 20.32 -2.82
CA ARG A 322 -11.30 20.26 -2.62
C ARG A 322 -12.04 19.82 -3.88
N ALA A 323 -11.46 18.88 -4.60
CA ALA A 323 -11.99 18.35 -5.84
C ALA A 323 -12.24 16.83 -5.74
N ARG A 324 -13.34 16.39 -6.34
CA ARG A 324 -13.56 14.96 -6.60
C ARG A 324 -12.79 14.56 -7.83
N VAL A 325 -11.90 13.59 -7.69
CA VAL A 325 -11.22 12.97 -8.83
C VAL A 325 -12.04 11.76 -9.29
N LYS A 326 -12.67 11.90 -10.46
CA LYS A 326 -13.32 10.79 -11.14
C LYS A 326 -12.27 10.01 -11.93
N GLN A 327 -12.03 8.79 -11.56
CA GLN A 327 -11.05 7.93 -12.21
C GLN A 327 -11.74 7.14 -13.35
N LEU A 328 -11.28 7.37 -14.58
CA LEU A 328 -11.71 6.63 -15.77
C LEU A 328 -10.68 5.53 -16.07
N TRP A 329 -11.02 4.30 -15.74
CA TRP A 329 -10.13 3.14 -15.90
C TRP A 329 -10.19 2.61 -17.33
N ILE A 330 -9.06 2.63 -18.03
CA ILE A 330 -8.94 2.23 -19.44
C ILE A 330 -7.88 1.15 -19.57
N ASP A 331 -8.26 -0.04 -20.05
CA ASP A 331 -7.30 -1.06 -20.45
C ASP A 331 -6.54 -0.58 -21.70
N ALA A 332 -5.23 -0.42 -21.56
CA ALA A 332 -4.35 0.03 -22.62
C ALA A 332 -4.42 -0.83 -23.89
N ALA A 333 -4.72 -2.12 -23.75
CA ALA A 333 -4.89 -3.02 -24.90
C ALA A 333 -6.10 -2.69 -25.78
N LYS A 334 -7.05 -1.89 -25.29
CA LYS A 334 -8.21 -1.42 -26.07
C LYS A 334 -7.89 -0.20 -26.94
N ILE A 335 -6.75 0.44 -26.75
CA ILE A 335 -6.30 1.58 -27.55
C ILE A 335 -5.44 1.04 -28.70
N THR A 336 -6.05 0.83 -29.85
CA THR A 336 -5.44 0.17 -31.01
C THR A 336 -4.87 1.14 -32.05
N ASP A 337 -5.35 2.38 -32.05
CA ASP A 337 -4.97 3.44 -32.99
C ASP A 337 -5.30 4.83 -32.43
N ALA A 338 -4.90 5.88 -33.13
CA ALA A 338 -5.11 7.28 -32.74
C ALA A 338 -6.60 7.66 -32.62
N ALA A 339 -7.46 7.11 -33.46
CA ALA A 339 -8.90 7.38 -33.40
C ALA A 339 -9.53 6.78 -32.14
N LYS A 340 -9.08 5.58 -31.75
CA LYS A 340 -9.51 4.93 -30.51
C LYS A 340 -8.95 5.62 -29.28
N ALA A 341 -7.73 6.15 -29.34
CA ALA A 341 -7.18 7.00 -28.30
C ALA A 341 -8.05 8.27 -28.09
N GLU A 342 -8.38 8.99 -29.18
CA GLU A 342 -9.27 10.15 -29.12
C GLU A 342 -10.64 9.80 -28.54
N GLU A 343 -11.27 8.71 -28.99
CA GLU A 343 -12.59 8.26 -28.50
C GLU A 343 -12.60 8.04 -27.00
N LEU A 344 -11.58 7.33 -26.47
CA LEU A 344 -11.53 6.90 -25.06
C LEU A 344 -11.01 7.98 -24.10
N LEU A 345 -10.20 8.93 -24.61
CA LEU A 345 -9.50 9.90 -23.76
C LEU A 345 -10.09 11.33 -23.81
N LYS A 346 -10.98 11.62 -24.78
CA LYS A 346 -11.50 12.98 -25.00
C LYS A 346 -12.15 13.65 -23.81
N ASP A 347 -12.76 12.87 -22.92
CA ASP A 347 -13.48 13.37 -21.73
C ASP A 347 -12.56 13.50 -20.50
N ALA A 348 -11.28 13.12 -20.61
CA ALA A 348 -10.32 13.21 -19.51
C ALA A 348 -9.62 14.58 -19.52
N GLN A 349 -9.57 15.23 -18.36
CA GLN A 349 -8.81 16.45 -18.13
C GLN A 349 -7.32 16.17 -17.90
N ALA A 350 -6.99 14.96 -17.47
CA ALA A 350 -5.61 14.52 -17.28
C ALA A 350 -5.49 13.00 -17.49
N ILE A 351 -4.29 12.53 -17.75
CA ILE A 351 -3.99 11.13 -18.03
C ILE A 351 -2.84 10.66 -17.15
N ILE A 352 -3.03 9.52 -16.48
CA ILE A 352 -1.97 8.83 -15.72
C ILE A 352 -1.72 7.45 -16.33
N VAL A 353 -0.43 7.14 -16.56
CA VAL A 353 0.03 5.81 -16.98
C VAL A 353 0.87 5.22 -15.87
N PRO A 354 0.33 4.26 -15.10
CA PRO A 354 1.02 3.67 -13.96
C PRO A 354 2.05 2.62 -14.37
N GLY A 355 2.75 2.05 -13.37
CA GLY A 355 3.66 0.94 -13.52
C GLY A 355 2.98 -0.34 -14.02
N GLY A 356 3.79 -1.29 -14.53
CA GLY A 356 3.32 -2.59 -14.99
C GLY A 356 4.44 -3.40 -15.64
N PHE A 357 4.23 -4.71 -15.77
CA PHE A 357 5.18 -5.65 -16.37
C PHE A 357 4.61 -6.33 -17.61
N GLY A 358 5.50 -6.81 -18.51
CA GLY A 358 5.15 -7.55 -19.72
C GLY A 358 4.70 -6.65 -20.88
N GLU A 359 4.50 -7.25 -22.06
CA GLU A 359 4.33 -6.53 -23.33
C GLU A 359 2.89 -6.09 -23.63
N ARG A 360 1.88 -6.65 -22.95
CA ARG A 360 0.46 -6.36 -23.22
C ARG A 360 0.15 -4.87 -23.08
N GLY A 361 -0.46 -4.27 -24.11
CA GLY A 361 -0.96 -2.90 -24.10
C GLY A 361 0.10 -1.80 -24.23
N ILE A 362 1.37 -2.13 -24.52
CA ILE A 362 2.47 -1.15 -24.65
C ILE A 362 2.17 -0.13 -25.75
N GLU A 363 1.76 -0.56 -26.94
CA GLU A 363 1.49 0.37 -28.05
C GLU A 363 0.29 1.28 -27.75
N GLY A 364 -0.74 0.76 -27.04
CA GLY A 364 -1.84 1.60 -26.58
C GLY A 364 -1.42 2.67 -25.57
N MET A 365 -0.43 2.36 -24.70
CA MET A 365 0.16 3.36 -23.80
C MET A 365 1.00 4.38 -24.58
N VAL A 366 1.73 3.97 -25.63
CA VAL A 366 2.48 4.89 -26.51
C VAL A 366 1.52 5.85 -27.21
N LEU A 367 0.43 5.36 -27.79
CA LEU A 367 -0.63 6.19 -28.39
C LEU A 367 -1.28 7.13 -27.36
N THR A 368 -1.40 6.69 -26.11
CA THR A 368 -1.90 7.53 -25.00
C THR A 368 -0.95 8.69 -24.69
N ALA A 369 0.36 8.42 -24.62
CA ALA A 369 1.37 9.46 -24.39
C ALA A 369 1.46 10.44 -25.57
N GLU A 370 1.35 9.96 -26.81
CA GLU A 370 1.26 10.80 -28.00
C GLU A 370 0.03 11.71 -27.98
N TYR A 371 -1.13 11.16 -27.63
CA TYR A 371 -2.36 11.93 -27.46
C TYR A 371 -2.17 13.03 -26.43
N ALA A 372 -1.66 12.68 -25.25
CA ALA A 372 -1.42 13.65 -24.20
C ALA A 372 -0.47 14.77 -24.65
N ARG A 373 0.66 14.41 -25.26
CA ARG A 373 1.65 15.37 -25.75
C ARG A 373 1.11 16.30 -26.82
N THR A 374 0.42 15.77 -27.82
CA THR A 374 -0.05 16.54 -28.98
C THR A 374 -1.29 17.38 -28.70
N LYS A 375 -2.15 16.94 -27.77
CA LYS A 375 -3.38 17.65 -27.37
C LYS A 375 -3.18 18.55 -26.13
N GLY A 376 -1.99 18.60 -25.55
CA GLY A 376 -1.71 19.39 -24.34
C GLY A 376 -2.50 18.92 -23.12
N VAL A 377 -2.79 17.61 -23.03
CA VAL A 377 -3.47 17.02 -21.87
C VAL A 377 -2.44 16.71 -20.80
N PRO A 378 -2.60 17.19 -19.55
CA PRO A 378 -1.72 16.82 -18.46
C PRO A 378 -1.46 15.32 -18.39
N TYR A 379 -0.17 14.94 -18.38
CA TYR A 379 0.29 13.55 -18.39
C TYR A 379 1.17 13.29 -17.18
N PHE A 380 0.90 12.20 -16.47
CA PHE A 380 1.77 11.70 -15.42
C PHE A 380 2.12 10.24 -15.67
N GLY A 381 3.40 9.97 -15.98
CA GLY A 381 3.92 8.62 -16.20
C GLY A 381 4.67 8.11 -14.98
N ILE A 382 4.31 6.91 -14.48
CA ILE A 382 4.97 6.30 -13.33
C ILE A 382 5.65 5.01 -13.76
N CYS A 383 6.94 4.84 -13.50
CA CYS A 383 7.74 3.66 -13.78
C CYS A 383 7.64 3.27 -15.26
N LEU A 384 6.83 2.27 -15.63
CA LEU A 384 6.54 1.95 -17.04
C LEU A 384 6.00 3.18 -17.80
N GLY A 385 5.17 4.01 -17.16
CA GLY A 385 4.64 5.23 -17.78
C GLY A 385 5.71 6.24 -18.19
N MET A 386 6.83 6.33 -17.47
CA MET A 386 7.99 7.09 -17.89
C MET A 386 8.68 6.43 -19.10
N GLN A 387 8.87 5.13 -19.05
CA GLN A 387 9.50 4.39 -20.17
C GLN A 387 8.68 4.56 -21.46
N ILE A 388 7.36 4.52 -21.36
CA ILE A 388 6.43 4.80 -22.48
C ILE A 388 6.60 6.22 -23.01
N ALA A 389 6.68 7.23 -22.14
CA ALA A 389 6.90 8.62 -22.55
C ALA A 389 8.22 8.80 -23.30
N VAL A 390 9.28 8.12 -22.87
CA VAL A 390 10.60 8.11 -23.54
C VAL A 390 10.52 7.42 -24.90
N ILE A 391 9.86 6.27 -25.01
CA ILE A 391 9.68 5.53 -26.27
C ILE A 391 8.86 6.35 -27.27
N GLU A 392 7.75 6.92 -26.83
CA GLU A 392 6.89 7.76 -27.67
C GLU A 392 7.67 8.95 -28.25
N PHE A 393 8.35 9.69 -27.37
CA PHE A 393 9.12 10.86 -27.76
C PHE A 393 10.29 10.51 -28.70
N ALA A 394 10.97 9.40 -28.44
CA ALA A 394 12.04 8.90 -29.31
C ALA A 394 11.52 8.60 -30.72
N ARG A 395 10.37 7.94 -30.85
CA ARG A 395 9.79 7.59 -32.15
C ARG A 395 9.30 8.82 -32.90
N HIS A 396 8.46 9.63 -32.28
CA HIS A 396 7.68 10.64 -32.98
C HIS A 396 8.33 12.03 -33.01
N VAL A 397 9.31 12.29 -32.13
CA VAL A 397 10.00 13.59 -32.09
C VAL A 397 11.47 13.48 -32.50
N LEU A 398 12.19 12.45 -32.03
CA LEU A 398 13.61 12.28 -32.35
C LEU A 398 13.85 11.46 -33.63
N GLY A 399 12.81 10.90 -34.27
CA GLY A 399 12.89 10.13 -35.52
C GLY A 399 13.57 8.75 -35.36
N LEU A 400 13.57 8.19 -34.15
CA LEU A 400 14.06 6.84 -33.87
C LEU A 400 12.89 5.85 -34.01
N GLU A 401 12.51 5.55 -35.26
CA GLU A 401 11.29 4.78 -35.57
C GLU A 401 11.22 3.41 -34.87
N ARG A 402 12.38 2.80 -34.58
CA ARG A 402 12.49 1.49 -33.92
C ARG A 402 12.75 1.59 -32.41
N ALA A 403 12.62 2.79 -31.82
CA ALA A 403 12.82 2.99 -30.40
C ALA A 403 11.84 2.14 -29.58
N HIS A 404 12.37 1.39 -28.61
CA HIS A 404 11.59 0.53 -27.72
C HIS A 404 12.37 0.20 -26.44
N SER A 405 11.75 -0.60 -25.56
CA SER A 405 12.42 -1.26 -24.47
C SER A 405 12.95 -2.64 -24.90
N SER A 406 14.19 -2.97 -24.53
CA SER A 406 14.76 -4.31 -24.71
C SER A 406 14.03 -5.39 -23.90
N GLU A 407 13.16 -5.01 -22.96
CA GLU A 407 12.26 -5.92 -22.25
C GLU A 407 11.28 -6.60 -23.20
N PHE A 408 10.74 -5.84 -24.16
CA PHE A 408 9.64 -6.29 -25.00
C PHE A 408 10.10 -6.72 -26.41
N ILE A 409 11.07 -6.02 -26.98
CA ILE A 409 11.57 -6.28 -28.35
C ILE A 409 13.09 -6.37 -28.37
N LYS A 410 13.64 -7.54 -28.72
CA LYS A 410 15.10 -7.79 -28.74
C LYS A 410 15.84 -7.00 -29.83
N ASN A 411 15.23 -6.81 -31.00
CA ASN A 411 15.84 -6.11 -32.16
C ASN A 411 15.25 -4.70 -32.31
N CYS A 412 15.43 -3.85 -31.32
CA CYS A 412 14.98 -2.45 -31.35
C CYS A 412 16.17 -1.49 -31.19
N GLU A 413 15.90 -0.19 -31.24
CA GLU A 413 16.76 0.85 -30.69
C GLU A 413 16.41 0.98 -29.20
N PRO A 414 17.20 0.39 -28.29
CA PRO A 414 16.78 0.23 -26.89
C PRO A 414 16.97 1.53 -26.11
N VAL A 415 16.04 2.48 -26.28
CA VAL A 415 16.02 3.73 -25.49
C VAL A 415 15.71 3.47 -24.02
N ILE A 416 15.09 2.33 -23.73
CA ILE A 416 14.92 1.72 -22.41
C ILE A 416 15.65 0.38 -22.44
N ASP A 417 16.54 0.14 -21.49
CA ASP A 417 17.38 -1.05 -21.48
C ASP A 417 17.57 -1.62 -20.06
N LEU A 418 18.02 -2.87 -20.02
CA LEU A 418 18.31 -3.57 -18.78
C LEU A 418 19.50 -2.90 -18.06
N MET A 419 19.35 -2.68 -16.77
CA MET A 419 20.46 -2.22 -15.93
C MET A 419 21.63 -3.22 -16.00
N PRO A 420 22.90 -2.73 -16.03
CA PRO A 420 24.07 -3.60 -16.16
C PRO A 420 24.18 -4.67 -15.06
N ASP A 421 23.76 -4.35 -13.84
CA ASP A 421 23.77 -5.22 -12.67
C ASP A 421 22.57 -6.18 -12.59
N GLN A 422 21.65 -6.12 -13.57
CA GLN A 422 20.47 -6.98 -13.66
C GLN A 422 20.63 -8.14 -14.66
N LYS A 423 21.81 -8.32 -15.22
CA LYS A 423 22.10 -9.44 -16.12
C LYS A 423 22.30 -10.73 -15.32
N ASP A 424 21.70 -11.82 -15.79
CA ASP A 424 21.86 -13.18 -15.24
C ASP A 424 21.46 -13.35 -13.76
N VAL A 425 20.52 -12.53 -13.25
CA VAL A 425 19.99 -12.64 -11.89
C VAL A 425 18.62 -13.34 -11.87
N GLN A 426 18.26 -13.92 -10.72
CA GLN A 426 16.93 -14.51 -10.50
C GLN A 426 15.84 -13.44 -10.61
N LEU A 427 14.60 -13.83 -10.91
CA LEU A 427 13.49 -12.88 -11.10
C LEU A 427 13.01 -12.25 -9.78
N GLY A 428 12.93 -13.02 -8.70
CA GLY A 428 12.43 -12.53 -7.41
C GLY A 428 13.48 -11.77 -6.60
N GLY A 429 13.11 -10.63 -6.01
CA GLY A 429 13.93 -9.86 -5.08
C GLY A 429 15.18 -9.18 -5.66
N THR A 430 15.30 -9.12 -6.99
CA THR A 430 16.51 -8.61 -7.67
C THR A 430 16.29 -7.31 -8.45
N LEU A 431 15.09 -6.74 -8.39
CA LEU A 431 14.79 -5.43 -8.95
C LEU A 431 15.58 -4.33 -8.21
N ARG A 432 15.67 -3.15 -8.80
CA ARG A 432 16.03 -1.95 -8.05
C ARG A 432 14.88 -1.59 -7.12
N LEU A 433 15.06 -1.88 -5.84
CA LEU A 433 14.02 -1.80 -4.81
C LEU A 433 14.37 -0.84 -3.69
N GLY A 434 13.39 -0.05 -3.26
CA GLY A 434 13.53 0.86 -2.13
C GLY A 434 13.88 2.29 -2.52
N SER A 435 14.25 3.09 -1.53
CA SER A 435 14.42 4.53 -1.63
C SER A 435 15.82 4.91 -2.13
N PHE A 436 15.89 5.67 -3.22
CA PHE A 436 17.13 6.20 -3.79
C PHE A 436 17.07 7.72 -3.91
N ARG A 437 18.27 8.33 -3.91
CA ARG A 437 18.43 9.78 -4.10
C ARG A 437 18.18 10.15 -5.56
N CYS A 438 17.57 11.31 -5.77
CA CYS A 438 17.43 11.93 -7.08
C CYS A 438 17.71 13.43 -6.96
N MET A 439 18.61 13.93 -7.80
CA MET A 439 18.89 15.36 -7.94
C MET A 439 17.93 15.95 -8.97
N VAL A 440 17.16 16.95 -8.57
CA VAL A 440 16.13 17.59 -9.39
C VAL A 440 16.69 18.88 -10.00
N ALA A 441 16.49 19.03 -11.30
CA ALA A 441 16.98 20.20 -12.06
C ALA A 441 16.23 21.48 -11.66
N GLU A 442 16.96 22.59 -11.56
CA GLU A 442 16.38 23.91 -11.31
C GLU A 442 15.40 24.33 -12.40
N ASN A 443 14.35 25.05 -12.00
CA ASN A 443 13.28 25.54 -12.87
C ASN A 443 12.48 24.46 -13.60
N SER A 444 12.60 23.19 -13.19
CA SER A 444 11.75 22.09 -13.66
C SER A 444 10.38 22.11 -12.98
N LYS A 445 9.37 21.41 -13.56
CA LYS A 445 8.06 21.20 -12.92
C LYS A 445 8.19 20.37 -11.65
N ALA A 446 9.08 19.39 -11.66
CA ALA A 446 9.37 18.58 -10.49
C ALA A 446 9.94 19.44 -9.35
N GLU A 447 10.92 20.32 -9.63
CA GLU A 447 11.46 21.23 -8.61
C GLU A 447 10.38 22.16 -8.04
N GLN A 448 9.52 22.73 -8.89
CA GLN A 448 8.41 23.55 -8.45
C GLN A 448 7.43 22.80 -7.54
N ALA A 449 7.19 21.51 -7.83
CA ALA A 449 6.33 20.66 -7.02
C ALA A 449 6.96 20.29 -5.67
N TYR A 450 8.19 19.80 -5.67
CA TYR A 450 8.90 19.38 -4.45
C TYR A 450 9.42 20.54 -3.61
N LYS A 451 9.80 21.65 -4.27
CA LYS A 451 10.51 22.79 -3.66
C LYS A 451 11.84 22.39 -3.01
N MET A 452 12.49 21.39 -3.57
CA MET A 452 13.75 20.80 -3.13
C MET A 452 14.56 20.35 -4.33
N HIS A 453 15.91 20.44 -4.25
CA HIS A 453 16.83 19.99 -5.29
C HIS A 453 17.31 18.55 -5.10
N GLU A 454 17.14 17.99 -3.93
CA GLU A 454 17.43 16.59 -3.63
C GLU A 454 16.21 15.95 -2.99
N ILE A 455 15.77 14.82 -3.56
CA ILE A 455 14.64 14.02 -3.09
C ILE A 455 15.07 12.56 -2.93
N ARG A 456 14.24 11.81 -2.24
CA ARG A 456 14.39 10.36 -2.12
C ARG A 456 13.06 9.71 -2.42
N GLU A 457 13.08 8.74 -3.36
CA GLU A 457 11.87 8.09 -3.85
C GLU A 457 12.05 6.59 -3.98
N ARG A 458 10.96 5.83 -3.84
CA ARG A 458 10.97 4.37 -3.87
C ARG A 458 10.88 3.85 -5.29
N HIS A 459 11.72 2.87 -5.61
CA HIS A 459 11.81 2.23 -6.91
C HIS A 459 11.36 0.77 -6.86
N ARG A 460 10.83 0.29 -8.00
CA ARG A 460 10.52 -1.12 -8.25
C ARG A 460 10.63 -1.40 -9.75
N HIS A 461 11.84 -1.50 -10.29
CA HIS A 461 12.04 -1.73 -11.72
C HIS A 461 13.38 -2.43 -12.01
N ARG A 462 13.50 -2.95 -13.22
CA ARG A 462 14.70 -3.63 -13.77
C ARG A 462 15.26 -2.91 -14.99
N TYR A 463 14.37 -2.30 -15.79
CA TYR A 463 14.70 -1.55 -16.98
C TYR A 463 14.62 -0.06 -16.71
N GLU A 464 15.44 0.71 -17.44
CA GLU A 464 15.55 2.14 -17.23
C GLU A 464 16.00 2.87 -18.48
N PHE A 465 16.03 4.21 -18.43
CA PHE A 465 16.52 5.06 -19.52
C PHE A 465 17.95 4.70 -19.92
N ASN A 466 18.17 4.44 -21.22
CA ASN A 466 19.49 4.10 -21.74
C ASN A 466 20.33 5.35 -22.02
N ASN A 467 21.36 5.57 -21.21
CA ASN A 467 22.25 6.72 -21.32
C ASN A 467 23.00 6.86 -22.66
N LEU A 468 23.07 5.82 -23.49
CA LEU A 468 23.63 5.91 -24.86
C LEU A 468 22.83 6.88 -25.74
N TYR A 469 21.55 7.07 -25.47
CA TYR A 469 20.67 8.01 -26.22
C TYR A 469 20.57 9.38 -25.54
N ARG A 470 21.14 9.59 -24.36
CA ARG A 470 20.95 10.76 -23.51
C ARG A 470 21.15 12.08 -24.25
N SER A 471 22.25 12.21 -25.02
CA SER A 471 22.56 13.43 -25.75
C SER A 471 21.50 13.85 -26.78
N ARG A 472 20.75 12.87 -27.35
CA ARG A 472 19.64 13.15 -28.28
C ARG A 472 18.46 13.80 -27.57
N PHE A 473 18.16 13.35 -26.34
CA PHE A 473 17.08 13.91 -25.55
C PHE A 473 17.45 15.28 -24.98
N GLU A 474 18.67 15.48 -24.47
CA GLU A 474 19.15 16.76 -23.92
C GLU A 474 19.09 17.90 -24.94
N ASN A 475 19.29 17.59 -26.23
CA ASN A 475 19.22 18.55 -27.35
C ASN A 475 17.78 18.73 -27.89
N SER A 476 16.74 18.34 -27.13
CA SER A 476 15.34 18.37 -27.55
C SER A 476 14.46 19.18 -26.58
N ASP A 477 13.14 19.11 -26.78
CA ASP A 477 12.15 19.68 -25.85
C ASP A 477 11.95 18.83 -24.57
N MET A 478 12.46 17.59 -24.54
CA MET A 478 12.43 16.77 -23.33
C MET A 478 13.58 17.14 -22.38
N LEU A 479 13.22 17.54 -21.18
CA LEU A 479 14.16 17.82 -20.08
C LEU A 479 14.34 16.53 -19.26
N LEU A 480 15.59 16.14 -19.03
CA LEU A 480 15.95 15.09 -18.08
C LEU A 480 16.13 15.75 -16.71
N SER A 481 15.01 15.95 -16.02
CA SER A 481 14.93 16.82 -14.85
C SER A 481 15.26 16.14 -13.52
N GLY A 482 15.36 14.82 -13.48
CA GLY A 482 15.77 14.07 -12.28
C GLY A 482 16.89 13.09 -12.61
N ILE A 483 17.97 13.13 -11.84
CA ILE A 483 19.14 12.26 -12.03
C ILE A 483 19.55 11.63 -10.70
N ASN A 484 19.68 10.31 -10.68
CA ASN A 484 20.33 9.64 -9.55
C ASN A 484 21.85 9.92 -9.59
N PRO A 485 22.43 10.54 -8.54
CA PRO A 485 23.84 10.96 -8.58
C PRO A 485 24.83 9.81 -8.47
N GLU A 486 24.46 8.69 -7.82
CA GLU A 486 25.36 7.56 -7.58
C GLU A 486 25.57 6.71 -8.84
N ARG A 487 24.52 6.56 -9.67
CA ARG A 487 24.51 5.69 -10.85
C ARG A 487 24.38 6.48 -12.16
N ASN A 488 24.20 7.79 -12.09
CA ASN A 488 23.95 8.67 -13.24
C ASN A 488 22.73 8.23 -14.09
N LEU A 489 21.66 7.78 -13.41
CA LEU A 489 20.42 7.30 -14.06
C LEU A 489 19.39 8.41 -14.18
N VAL A 490 18.66 8.42 -15.29
CA VAL A 490 17.57 9.37 -15.49
C VAL A 490 16.34 8.88 -14.73
N GLU A 491 15.87 9.69 -13.78
CA GLU A 491 14.78 9.38 -12.87
C GLU A 491 13.48 10.15 -13.20
N ILE A 492 13.61 11.35 -13.80
CA ILE A 492 12.48 12.20 -14.16
C ILE A 492 12.70 12.76 -15.55
N VAL A 493 11.65 12.71 -16.39
CA VAL A 493 11.61 13.41 -17.68
C VAL A 493 10.39 14.32 -17.75
N GLU A 494 10.55 15.48 -18.41
CA GLU A 494 9.50 16.49 -18.57
C GLU A 494 9.52 17.09 -19.98
N LEU A 495 8.37 17.55 -20.48
CA LEU A 495 8.32 18.41 -21.64
C LEU A 495 8.30 19.89 -21.24
N LYS A 496 9.29 20.64 -21.72
CA LYS A 496 9.51 22.06 -21.35
C LYS A 496 8.29 22.93 -21.62
N LYS A 497 7.67 22.80 -22.79
CA LYS A 497 6.57 23.64 -23.27
C LYS A 497 5.18 23.11 -22.96
N HIS A 498 5.06 21.88 -22.45
CA HIS A 498 3.77 21.29 -22.14
C HIS A 498 3.24 21.80 -20.79
N PRO A 499 1.91 22.02 -20.63
CA PRO A 499 1.35 22.49 -19.33
C PRO A 499 1.78 21.61 -18.16
N TRP A 500 1.63 20.30 -18.27
CA TRP A 500 2.12 19.30 -17.34
C TRP A 500 2.38 17.98 -18.07
N PHE A 501 3.61 17.68 -18.40
CA PHE A 501 4.02 16.37 -18.88
C PHE A 501 5.24 15.99 -18.07
N VAL A 502 5.02 15.21 -17.04
CA VAL A 502 6.04 14.76 -16.08
C VAL A 502 5.96 13.25 -16.01
N ALA A 503 7.10 12.58 -16.07
CA ALA A 503 7.14 11.15 -15.91
C ALA A 503 8.36 10.73 -15.08
N VAL A 504 8.17 9.76 -14.19
CA VAL A 504 9.14 9.37 -13.17
C VAL A 504 9.39 7.86 -13.19
N GLN A 505 10.64 7.43 -12.94
CA GLN A 505 11.00 6.02 -12.91
C GLN A 505 10.64 5.36 -11.57
N PHE A 506 10.54 6.16 -10.53
CA PHE A 506 10.15 5.75 -9.19
C PHE A 506 8.62 5.72 -9.00
N HIS A 507 8.18 5.33 -7.80
CA HIS A 507 6.78 5.15 -7.42
C HIS A 507 6.36 6.16 -6.34
N PRO A 508 6.00 7.41 -6.71
CA PRO A 508 5.62 8.46 -5.75
C PRO A 508 4.31 8.17 -5.03
N GLU A 509 3.47 7.27 -5.57
CA GLU A 509 2.22 6.83 -4.96
C GLU A 509 2.42 6.22 -3.58
N PHE A 510 3.54 5.53 -3.33
CA PHE A 510 3.83 4.91 -2.04
C PHE A 510 4.10 5.93 -0.93
N ALA A 511 4.54 7.14 -1.28
CA ALA A 511 4.81 8.21 -0.34
C ALA A 511 3.63 9.16 -0.12
N SER A 512 2.51 9.00 -0.86
CA SER A 512 1.32 9.82 -0.69
C SER A 512 0.56 9.47 0.59
N ARG A 513 0.01 10.49 1.27
CA ARG A 513 -0.82 10.34 2.48
C ARG A 513 -2.17 11.03 2.28
N PRO A 514 -3.26 10.58 2.89
CA PRO A 514 -4.60 11.13 2.67
C PRO A 514 -4.71 12.63 2.98
N ASN A 515 -4.04 13.08 4.03
CA ASN A 515 -3.99 14.49 4.45
C ASN A 515 -2.72 15.24 4.02
N LYS A 516 -1.78 14.54 3.33
CA LYS A 516 -0.50 15.09 2.84
C LYS A 516 -0.16 14.44 1.50
N PRO A 517 -0.86 14.82 0.40
CA PRO A 517 -0.64 14.23 -0.90
C PRO A 517 0.79 14.44 -1.39
N HIS A 518 1.31 13.46 -2.10
CA HIS A 518 2.62 13.58 -2.71
C HIS A 518 2.68 14.78 -3.68
N PRO A 519 3.76 15.59 -3.68
CA PRO A 519 3.84 16.85 -4.45
C PRO A 519 3.51 16.70 -5.93
N LEU A 520 4.01 15.64 -6.58
CA LEU A 520 3.75 15.41 -8.01
C LEU A 520 2.27 15.11 -8.30
N PHE A 521 1.60 14.34 -7.44
CA PHE A 521 0.16 14.09 -7.58
C PHE A 521 -0.66 15.35 -7.32
N ARG A 522 -0.28 16.14 -6.30
CA ARG A 522 -0.92 17.41 -5.98
C ARG A 522 -0.90 18.36 -7.18
N ASP A 523 0.27 18.56 -7.78
CA ASP A 523 0.43 19.53 -8.86
C ASP A 523 -0.10 18.99 -10.20
N PHE A 524 -0.08 17.68 -10.42
CA PHE A 524 -0.76 17.01 -11.53
C PHE A 524 -2.28 17.27 -11.51
N ILE A 525 -2.93 17.10 -10.36
CA ILE A 525 -4.37 17.41 -10.21
C ILE A 525 -4.61 18.91 -10.33
N GLY A 526 -3.71 19.76 -9.83
CA GLY A 526 -3.77 21.21 -10.05
C GLY A 526 -3.77 21.58 -11.53
N ALA A 527 -2.90 20.96 -12.33
CA ALA A 527 -2.85 21.14 -13.79
C ALA A 527 -4.12 20.63 -14.50
N ALA A 528 -4.67 19.50 -14.04
CA ALA A 528 -5.93 18.96 -14.55
C ALA A 528 -7.11 19.91 -14.30
N LEU A 529 -7.20 20.48 -13.10
CA LEU A 529 -8.22 21.46 -12.73
C LEU A 529 -8.09 22.79 -13.47
N ALA A 530 -6.88 23.19 -13.86
CA ALA A 530 -6.67 24.40 -14.66
C ALA A 530 -7.12 24.23 -16.11
N ARG A 531 -7.27 22.98 -16.57
CA ARG A 531 -7.79 22.64 -17.90
C ARG A 531 -9.32 22.46 -17.92
N ALA A 532 -9.93 22.08 -16.79
CA ALA A 532 -11.37 21.84 -16.63
C ALA A 532 -12.16 23.15 -16.66
#